data_3f3dc081b729fc2afdf26bea4e6d0638
#
_entry.id   3f3dc081b729fc2afdf26bea4e6d0638
#
_cell.length_a   1.000
_cell.length_b   1.000
_cell.length_c   1.000
_cell.angle_alpha   90.00
_cell.angle_beta   90.00
_cell.angle_gamma   90.00
#
_symmetry.space_group_name_H-M   'P 1'
#
loop_
_entity.id
_entity.type
_entity.pdbx_description
1 polymer ?
#
loop_
_entity_poly.entity_id
_entity_poly.type
_entity_poly.pdbx_seq_one_letter_code
_entity_poly.pdbx_strand_id
1 'polypeptide(L)'
;MTRIKAAVCHEFGKPLHVEDIDLRAPENDEIEVTLGAVAICHSDISFANGDWGGFLPAVYGHEAAGRVSAVGENVRGLEIGDHVVVTLIRACGHCSNCSGGAPNICETPVDGVEGPIKTVEGAPLMQAMACGAFAEKVVVAQSQVVKIPESVPFASASLLACGVITGVGAVVNAAELRPGQDVVVIGAGGVGLNAIQGARIAGARRIVAVDMSEEKLEIAKEFGATDGVLATGDTPWRDAKKAIGRGADAVFVTVGVSAVYDQAPRYLGYGGKVVMVGMPKSGESSTYEPVMMAAVSQGMIGSK
;
A
#
# COMPACT_ATOMS: atom_id res chain seq x y z
N MET A 1 -13.93 23.95 -14.54
CA MET A 1 -12.57 23.39 -14.64
C MET A 1 -11.57 24.34 -14.04
N THR A 2 -10.66 23.86 -13.22
CA THR A 2 -9.54 24.62 -12.63
C THR A 2 -8.25 24.12 -13.28
N ARG A 3 -7.39 25.02 -13.77
CA ARG A 3 -6.07 24.66 -14.31
C ARG A 3 -5.12 24.37 -13.17
N ILE A 4 -4.45 23.21 -13.20
CA ILE A 4 -3.48 22.74 -12.21
C ILE A 4 -2.30 22.08 -12.89
N LYS A 5 -1.17 21.95 -12.20
CA LYS A 5 -0.04 21.13 -12.66
C LYS A 5 -0.14 19.71 -12.17
N ALA A 6 0.24 18.76 -13.04
CA ALA A 6 0.36 17.34 -12.72
C ALA A 6 1.55 16.71 -13.41
N ALA A 7 2.07 15.62 -12.83
CA ALA A 7 3.08 14.78 -13.46
C ALA A 7 2.37 13.65 -14.25
N VAL A 8 2.34 13.78 -15.57
CA VAL A 8 1.62 12.89 -16.49
C VAL A 8 2.56 11.85 -17.08
N CYS A 9 2.12 10.60 -17.06
CA CYS A 9 2.77 9.49 -17.76
C CYS A 9 2.13 9.34 -19.14
N HIS A 10 2.89 9.60 -20.21
CA HIS A 10 2.42 9.45 -21.59
C HIS A 10 2.84 8.13 -22.22
N GLU A 11 3.95 7.53 -21.73
CA GLU A 11 4.51 6.27 -22.24
C GLU A 11 5.12 5.48 -21.08
N PHE A 12 4.86 4.17 -21.03
CA PHE A 12 5.43 3.30 -20.00
C PHE A 12 6.96 3.26 -20.06
N GLY A 13 7.60 3.29 -18.88
CA GLY A 13 9.06 3.26 -18.76
C GLY A 13 9.76 4.56 -19.16
N LYS A 14 9.03 5.64 -19.39
CA LYS A 14 9.58 6.98 -19.68
C LYS A 14 9.38 7.93 -18.50
N PRO A 15 10.16 9.01 -18.41
CA PRO A 15 9.97 10.05 -17.40
C PRO A 15 8.55 10.63 -17.46
N LEU A 16 7.99 10.96 -16.31
CA LEU A 16 6.76 11.73 -16.22
C LEU A 16 6.98 13.17 -16.66
N HIS A 17 6.00 13.77 -17.32
CA HIS A 17 6.05 15.17 -17.74
C HIS A 17 5.19 16.02 -16.82
N VAL A 18 5.77 17.10 -16.26
CA VAL A 18 5.00 18.07 -15.48
C VAL A 18 4.37 19.07 -16.44
N GLU A 19 3.03 19.04 -16.51
CA GLU A 19 2.25 19.84 -17.44
C GLU A 19 0.96 20.37 -16.82
N ASP A 20 0.33 21.30 -17.48
CA ASP A 20 -0.97 21.83 -17.07
C ASP A 20 -2.08 20.85 -17.50
N ILE A 21 -3.02 20.61 -16.61
CA ILE A 21 -4.21 19.80 -16.83
C ILE A 21 -5.45 20.52 -16.29
N ASP A 22 -6.63 20.11 -16.69
CA ASP A 22 -7.90 20.64 -16.20
C ASP A 22 -8.53 19.69 -15.19
N LEU A 23 -8.85 20.21 -14.00
CA LEU A 23 -9.55 19.51 -12.91
C LEU A 23 -10.98 20.07 -12.81
N ARG A 24 -12.01 19.19 -12.81
CA ARG A 24 -13.38 19.63 -12.52
C ARG A 24 -13.62 19.86 -11.03
N ALA A 25 -14.66 20.62 -10.72
CA ALA A 25 -15.14 20.75 -9.33
C ALA A 25 -15.66 19.40 -8.79
N PRO A 26 -15.62 19.19 -7.46
CA PRO A 26 -16.20 18.00 -6.85
C PRO A 26 -17.72 17.97 -7.03
N GLU A 27 -18.25 16.78 -7.26
CA GLU A 27 -19.68 16.51 -7.43
C GLU A 27 -20.18 15.63 -6.26
N ASN A 28 -21.44 15.76 -5.90
CA ASN A 28 -22.11 14.89 -4.90
C ASN A 28 -21.25 14.56 -3.67
N ASP A 29 -20.72 13.35 -3.60
CA ASP A 29 -19.95 12.78 -2.48
C ASP A 29 -18.42 12.97 -2.65
N GLU A 30 -17.99 13.87 -3.52
CA GLU A 30 -16.57 14.08 -3.80
C GLU A 30 -16.01 15.28 -3.01
N ILE A 31 -14.70 15.25 -2.85
CA ILE A 31 -13.94 16.27 -2.12
C ILE A 31 -12.76 16.70 -2.98
N GLU A 32 -12.56 18.00 -3.13
CA GLU A 32 -11.32 18.57 -3.67
C GLU A 32 -10.34 18.79 -2.51
N VAL A 33 -9.12 18.29 -2.69
CA VAL A 33 -8.02 18.49 -1.73
C VAL A 33 -6.86 19.19 -2.43
N THR A 34 -6.41 20.32 -1.89
CA THR A 34 -5.12 20.93 -2.25
C THR A 34 -4.03 20.18 -1.51
N LEU A 35 -3.10 19.58 -2.26
CA LEU A 35 -2.09 18.69 -1.71
C LEU A 35 -0.92 19.46 -1.11
N GLY A 36 -0.52 19.06 0.10
CA GLY A 36 0.66 19.56 0.78
C GLY A 36 1.85 18.63 0.68
N ALA A 37 1.60 17.33 0.53
CA ALA A 37 2.62 16.31 0.30
C ALA A 37 2.02 15.06 -0.35
N VAL A 38 2.85 14.41 -1.17
CA VAL A 38 2.54 13.09 -1.77
C VAL A 38 3.78 12.22 -1.64
N ALA A 39 3.64 11.02 -1.07
CA ALA A 39 4.70 10.03 -1.04
C ALA A 39 4.70 9.20 -2.34
N ILE A 40 5.86 8.65 -2.68
CA ILE A 40 6.04 7.79 -3.85
C ILE A 40 6.05 6.33 -3.38
N CYS A 41 5.05 5.57 -3.80
CA CYS A 41 4.98 4.13 -3.56
C CYS A 41 5.67 3.36 -4.69
N HIS A 42 6.15 2.15 -4.38
CA HIS A 42 6.68 1.25 -5.42
C HIS A 42 5.60 0.91 -6.47
N SER A 43 4.32 0.90 -6.08
CA SER A 43 3.19 0.70 -6.99
C SER A 43 3.10 1.78 -8.07
N ASP A 44 3.39 3.05 -7.74
CA ASP A 44 3.42 4.13 -8.74
C ASP A 44 4.50 3.87 -9.79
N ILE A 45 5.67 3.40 -9.35
CA ILE A 45 6.80 3.06 -10.22
C ILE A 45 6.43 1.87 -11.11
N SER A 46 5.84 0.82 -10.55
CA SER A 46 5.43 -0.38 -11.31
C SER A 46 4.38 -0.07 -12.37
N PHE A 47 3.39 0.77 -12.05
CA PHE A 47 2.41 1.25 -13.03
C PHE A 47 3.07 2.13 -14.11
N ALA A 48 3.91 3.08 -13.72
CA ALA A 48 4.61 3.94 -14.68
C ALA A 48 5.56 3.16 -15.61
N ASN A 49 6.12 2.05 -15.14
CA ASN A 49 6.92 1.14 -15.95
C ASN A 49 6.08 0.19 -16.84
N GLY A 50 4.76 0.09 -16.59
CA GLY A 50 3.87 -0.83 -17.29
C GLY A 50 3.91 -2.26 -16.77
N ASP A 51 4.50 -2.52 -15.60
CA ASP A 51 4.63 -3.87 -15.00
C ASP A 51 3.26 -4.54 -14.77
N TRP A 52 2.21 -3.75 -14.57
CA TRP A 52 0.83 -4.21 -14.36
C TRP A 52 -0.13 -3.75 -15.46
N GLY A 53 0.39 -3.13 -16.53
CA GLY A 53 -0.41 -2.54 -17.60
C GLY A 53 -1.15 -1.27 -17.13
N GLY A 54 -2.19 -0.87 -17.87
CA GLY A 54 -3.02 0.29 -17.56
C GLY A 54 -3.36 1.10 -18.79
N PHE A 55 -4.03 2.24 -18.58
CA PHE A 55 -4.38 3.20 -19.63
C PHE A 55 -3.45 4.41 -19.55
N LEU A 56 -3.09 4.96 -20.69
CA LEU A 56 -2.30 6.17 -20.84
C LEU A 56 -3.03 7.18 -21.76
N PRO A 57 -2.84 8.51 -21.57
CA PRO A 57 -1.99 9.12 -20.53
C PRO A 57 -2.63 9.05 -19.14
N ALA A 58 -1.79 9.02 -18.09
CA ALA A 58 -2.24 8.82 -16.71
C ALA A 58 -1.52 9.72 -15.71
N VAL A 59 -2.21 10.09 -14.63
CA VAL A 59 -1.62 10.70 -13.42
C VAL A 59 -1.64 9.66 -12.30
N TYR A 60 -0.46 9.31 -11.78
CA TYR A 60 -0.28 8.40 -10.65
C TYR A 60 -0.24 9.15 -9.31
N GLY A 61 0.20 8.48 -8.25
CA GLY A 61 0.23 8.99 -6.89
C GLY A 61 -1.04 8.64 -6.10
N HIS A 62 -0.85 8.04 -4.92
CA HIS A 62 -1.96 7.56 -4.09
C HIS A 62 -1.69 7.63 -2.59
N GLU A 63 -0.58 8.24 -2.21
CA GLU A 63 -0.18 8.47 -0.82
C GLU A 63 -0.14 9.97 -0.53
N ALA A 64 -1.29 10.61 -0.33
CA ALA A 64 -1.35 12.05 -0.26
C ALA A 64 -1.91 12.58 1.06
N ALA A 65 -1.51 13.80 1.40
CA ALA A 65 -2.09 14.58 2.49
C ALA A 65 -2.17 16.05 2.09
N GLY A 66 -3.18 16.73 2.56
CA GLY A 66 -3.41 18.11 2.21
C GLY A 66 -4.55 18.73 2.98
N ARG A 67 -5.12 19.76 2.37
CA ARG A 67 -6.22 20.55 2.96
C ARG A 67 -7.43 20.51 2.03
N VAL A 68 -8.60 20.25 2.60
CA VAL A 68 -9.87 20.32 1.87
C VAL A 68 -10.04 21.73 1.30
N SER A 69 -10.25 21.84 -0.01
CA SER A 69 -10.45 23.12 -0.71
C SER A 69 -11.85 23.30 -1.29
N ALA A 70 -12.58 22.21 -1.56
CA ALA A 70 -14.01 22.23 -1.90
C ALA A 70 -14.66 20.89 -1.54
N VAL A 71 -15.96 20.91 -1.34
CA VAL A 71 -16.77 19.71 -1.02
C VAL A 71 -18.02 19.66 -1.88
N GLY A 72 -18.42 18.46 -2.27
CA GLY A 72 -19.70 18.21 -2.94
C GLY A 72 -20.88 18.34 -1.97
N GLU A 73 -22.09 18.45 -2.48
CA GLU A 73 -23.29 18.76 -1.71
C GLU A 73 -23.69 17.68 -0.68
N ASN A 74 -23.32 16.43 -0.93
CA ASN A 74 -23.63 15.29 -0.07
C ASN A 74 -22.55 14.96 0.94
N VAL A 75 -21.39 15.62 0.91
CA VAL A 75 -20.28 15.38 1.83
C VAL A 75 -20.70 15.66 3.26
N ARG A 76 -20.31 14.79 4.19
CA ARG A 76 -20.61 14.91 5.63
C ARG A 76 -19.36 14.74 6.46
N GLY A 77 -19.23 15.53 7.52
CA GLY A 77 -18.16 15.42 8.52
C GLY A 77 -16.80 15.94 8.07
N LEU A 78 -16.71 16.57 6.89
CA LEU A 78 -15.52 17.23 6.37
C LEU A 78 -15.88 18.63 5.87
N GLU A 79 -15.02 19.61 6.18
CA GLU A 79 -15.24 21.02 5.87
C GLU A 79 -14.00 21.59 5.16
N ILE A 80 -14.21 22.69 4.42
CA ILE A 80 -13.10 23.43 3.79
C ILE A 80 -12.12 23.88 4.86
N GLY A 81 -10.85 23.62 4.64
CA GLY A 81 -9.77 23.92 5.58
C GLY A 81 -9.30 22.72 6.40
N ASP A 82 -10.07 21.64 6.50
CA ASP A 82 -9.67 20.43 7.22
C ASP A 82 -8.38 19.84 6.68
N HIS A 83 -7.48 19.44 7.58
CA HIS A 83 -6.32 18.64 7.25
C HIS A 83 -6.72 17.18 7.04
N VAL A 84 -6.31 16.59 5.94
CA VAL A 84 -6.75 15.26 5.54
C VAL A 84 -5.62 14.42 4.93
N VAL A 85 -5.80 13.10 5.05
CA VAL A 85 -5.08 12.08 4.27
C VAL A 85 -6.00 11.62 3.15
N VAL A 86 -5.42 11.39 1.97
CA VAL A 86 -6.11 10.86 0.78
C VAL A 86 -5.48 9.53 0.40
N THR A 87 -6.27 8.46 0.37
CA THR A 87 -5.85 7.09 0.04
C THR A 87 -6.49 6.58 -1.24
N LEU A 88 -5.91 5.53 -1.84
CA LEU A 88 -6.51 4.81 -2.97
C LEU A 88 -7.74 3.97 -2.57
N ILE A 89 -7.96 3.72 -1.29
CA ILE A 89 -9.02 2.84 -0.81
C ILE A 89 -10.38 3.53 -0.92
N ARG A 90 -11.09 3.26 -2.02
CA ARG A 90 -12.45 3.76 -2.25
C ARG A 90 -13.48 2.71 -1.83
N ALA A 91 -14.52 3.13 -1.15
CA ALA A 91 -15.63 2.28 -0.72
C ALA A 91 -16.97 2.86 -1.17
N CYS A 92 -17.84 2.03 -1.73
CA CYS A 92 -19.20 2.44 -2.13
C CYS A 92 -20.19 2.40 -0.97
N GLY A 93 -19.88 1.70 0.11
CA GLY A 93 -20.74 1.54 1.29
C GLY A 93 -21.87 0.51 1.16
N HIS A 94 -22.16 -0.03 -0.03
CA HIS A 94 -23.38 -0.85 -0.26
C HIS A 94 -23.14 -2.19 -0.97
N CYS A 95 -21.96 -2.46 -1.56
CA CYS A 95 -21.66 -3.79 -2.10
C CYS A 95 -21.51 -4.83 -0.99
N SER A 96 -21.47 -6.12 -1.33
CA SER A 96 -21.42 -7.20 -0.35
C SER A 96 -20.23 -7.07 0.61
N ASN A 97 -19.06 -6.71 0.09
CA ASN A 97 -17.85 -6.52 0.89
C ASN A 97 -17.99 -5.31 1.83
N CYS A 98 -18.44 -4.17 1.33
CA CYS A 98 -18.64 -2.98 2.17
C CYS A 98 -19.66 -3.23 3.28
N SER A 99 -20.81 -3.83 2.96
CA SER A 99 -21.86 -4.17 3.92
C SER A 99 -21.40 -5.24 4.92
N GLY A 100 -20.49 -6.12 4.50
CA GLY A 100 -19.87 -7.15 5.34
C GLY A 100 -18.72 -6.64 6.23
N GLY A 101 -18.41 -5.34 6.22
CA GLY A 101 -17.35 -4.76 7.05
C GLY A 101 -15.95 -4.82 6.45
N ALA A 102 -15.82 -5.12 5.16
CA ALA A 102 -14.55 -5.17 4.42
C ALA A 102 -14.49 -4.11 3.29
N PRO A 103 -14.60 -2.80 3.60
CA PRO A 103 -14.64 -1.74 2.61
C PRO A 103 -13.34 -1.61 1.79
N ASN A 104 -12.21 -2.09 2.31
CA ASN A 104 -10.92 -2.11 1.62
C ASN A 104 -10.89 -3.01 0.38
N ILE A 105 -11.82 -3.94 0.26
CA ILE A 105 -12.00 -4.81 -0.91
C ILE A 105 -13.34 -4.55 -1.61
N CYS A 106 -13.75 -3.28 -1.70
CA CYS A 106 -14.94 -2.84 -2.40
C CYS A 106 -14.93 -3.35 -3.85
N GLU A 107 -16.06 -3.94 -4.28
CA GLU A 107 -16.22 -4.52 -5.62
C GLU A 107 -16.74 -3.53 -6.67
N THR A 108 -17.16 -2.33 -6.25
CA THR A 108 -17.70 -1.34 -7.18
C THR A 108 -16.59 -0.80 -8.09
N PRO A 109 -16.69 -0.96 -9.41
CA PRO A 109 -15.69 -0.46 -10.34
C PRO A 109 -15.53 1.04 -10.25
N VAL A 110 -14.34 1.52 -10.53
CA VAL A 110 -14.01 2.94 -10.68
C VAL A 110 -13.59 3.16 -12.11
N ASP A 111 -14.32 4.03 -12.81
CA ASP A 111 -13.89 4.50 -14.12
C ASP A 111 -12.89 5.64 -13.94
N GLY A 112 -11.61 5.31 -14.04
CA GLY A 112 -10.54 6.30 -13.91
C GLY A 112 -10.32 7.10 -15.20
N VAL A 113 -10.89 6.68 -16.33
CA VAL A 113 -10.75 7.38 -17.63
C VAL A 113 -11.76 8.52 -17.73
N GLU A 114 -13.00 8.31 -17.28
CA GLU A 114 -14.02 9.37 -17.16
C GLU A 114 -13.94 10.10 -15.82
N GLY A 115 -12.73 10.16 -15.24
CA GLY A 115 -12.45 10.82 -13.97
C GLY A 115 -12.52 12.35 -14.03
N PRO A 116 -12.15 13.00 -12.92
CA PRO A 116 -12.25 14.46 -12.78
C PRO A 116 -11.18 15.24 -13.55
N ILE A 117 -10.20 14.58 -14.17
CA ILE A 117 -9.07 15.23 -14.84
C ILE A 117 -9.11 15.04 -16.35
N LYS A 118 -8.68 16.09 -17.08
CA LYS A 118 -8.55 16.09 -18.55
C LYS A 118 -7.32 16.86 -18.98
N THR A 119 -6.82 16.61 -20.18
CA THR A 119 -5.82 17.48 -20.79
C THR A 119 -6.40 18.88 -21.02
N VAL A 120 -5.54 19.84 -21.30
CA VAL A 120 -5.97 21.22 -21.61
C VAL A 120 -6.79 21.32 -22.90
N GLU A 121 -6.68 20.34 -23.80
CA GLU A 121 -7.48 20.18 -25.01
C GLU A 121 -8.78 19.43 -24.76
N GLY A 122 -9.06 19.00 -23.52
CA GLY A 122 -10.27 18.31 -23.12
C GLY A 122 -10.26 16.79 -23.34
N ALA A 123 -9.12 16.20 -23.71
CA ALA A 123 -8.98 14.75 -23.83
C ALA A 123 -8.96 14.07 -22.45
N PRO A 124 -9.49 12.83 -22.33
CA PRO A 124 -9.46 12.08 -21.08
C PRO A 124 -8.03 11.83 -20.57
N LEU A 125 -7.83 11.99 -19.26
CA LEU A 125 -6.65 11.57 -18.52
C LEU A 125 -7.05 10.53 -17.49
N MET A 126 -6.30 9.42 -17.41
CA MET A 126 -6.56 8.40 -16.41
C MET A 126 -6.17 8.93 -15.02
N GLN A 127 -7.14 9.01 -14.11
CA GLN A 127 -6.89 9.19 -12.69
C GLN A 127 -6.52 7.83 -12.08
N ALA A 128 -5.23 7.51 -12.10
CA ALA A 128 -4.75 6.20 -11.69
C ALA A 128 -5.00 5.93 -10.21
N MET A 129 -5.33 4.67 -9.90
CA MET A 129 -5.63 4.19 -8.55
C MET A 129 -6.73 5.02 -7.85
N ALA A 130 -7.68 5.57 -8.64
CA ALA A 130 -8.77 6.45 -8.18
C ALA A 130 -8.29 7.67 -7.36
N CYS A 131 -7.03 8.08 -7.52
CA CYS A 131 -6.40 9.14 -6.71
C CYS A 131 -5.70 10.19 -7.58
N GLY A 132 -4.71 9.79 -8.41
CA GLY A 132 -4.02 10.70 -9.33
C GLY A 132 -3.31 11.85 -8.61
N ALA A 133 -2.64 11.56 -7.49
CA ALA A 133 -2.16 12.60 -6.57
C ALA A 133 -0.80 13.21 -6.94
N PHE A 134 -0.15 12.79 -8.01
CA PHE A 134 1.01 13.54 -8.53
C PHE A 134 0.55 14.81 -9.25
N ALA A 135 -0.21 15.64 -8.54
CA ALA A 135 -0.83 16.89 -8.98
C ALA A 135 -0.90 17.90 -7.84
N GLU A 136 -1.20 19.16 -8.14
CA GLU A 136 -1.38 20.19 -7.09
C GLU A 136 -2.67 19.98 -6.29
N LYS A 137 -3.69 19.41 -6.94
CA LYS A 137 -5.00 19.11 -6.34
C LYS A 137 -5.56 17.79 -6.87
N VAL A 138 -6.43 17.18 -6.07
CA VAL A 138 -7.21 16.01 -6.47
C VAL A 138 -8.69 16.21 -6.16
N VAL A 139 -9.56 15.57 -6.95
CA VAL A 139 -10.97 15.34 -6.61
C VAL A 139 -11.16 13.84 -6.44
N VAL A 140 -11.61 13.43 -5.27
CA VAL A 140 -11.74 12.01 -4.87
C VAL A 140 -13.04 11.78 -4.11
N ALA A 141 -13.48 10.53 -4.01
CA ALA A 141 -14.66 10.20 -3.22
C ALA A 141 -14.42 10.46 -1.72
N GLN A 142 -15.44 10.89 -0.99
CA GLN A 142 -15.38 11.11 0.46
C GLN A 142 -14.80 9.90 1.22
N SER A 143 -15.11 8.68 0.78
CA SER A 143 -14.62 7.44 1.41
C SER A 143 -13.09 7.26 1.36
N GLN A 144 -12.40 8.03 0.52
CA GLN A 144 -10.94 8.02 0.40
C GLN A 144 -10.25 9.06 1.32
N VAL A 145 -11.02 9.87 2.03
CA VAL A 145 -10.51 11.04 2.76
C VAL A 145 -10.73 10.86 4.25
N VAL A 146 -9.66 11.03 5.03
CA VAL A 146 -9.70 10.93 6.50
C VAL A 146 -9.14 12.20 7.12
N LYS A 147 -9.94 12.84 7.98
CA LYS A 147 -9.51 14.02 8.75
C LYS A 147 -8.41 13.65 9.75
N ILE A 148 -7.39 14.49 9.82
CA ILE A 148 -6.26 14.36 10.75
C ILE A 148 -6.08 15.63 11.59
N PRO A 149 -5.40 15.53 12.76
CA PRO A 149 -5.04 16.72 13.52
C PRO A 149 -4.12 17.65 12.72
N GLU A 150 -4.34 18.96 12.84
CA GLU A 150 -3.51 19.99 12.17
C GLU A 150 -2.03 19.93 12.59
N SER A 151 -1.73 19.38 13.76
CA SER A 151 -0.38 19.21 14.29
C SER A 151 0.45 18.17 13.54
N VAL A 152 -0.18 17.30 12.71
CA VAL A 152 0.52 16.28 11.92
C VAL A 152 1.01 16.91 10.61
N PRO A 153 2.34 16.97 10.37
CA PRO A 153 2.87 17.49 9.11
C PRO A 153 2.40 16.67 7.90
N PHE A 154 2.04 17.32 6.81
CA PHE A 154 1.57 16.63 5.59
C PHE A 154 2.55 15.61 5.06
N ALA A 155 3.88 15.88 5.12
CA ALA A 155 4.91 14.93 4.71
C ALA A 155 4.87 13.61 5.49
N SER A 156 4.58 13.65 6.78
CA SER A 156 4.39 12.44 7.60
C SER A 156 3.00 11.82 7.40
N ALA A 157 1.99 12.66 7.27
CA ALA A 157 0.60 12.23 7.09
C ALA A 157 0.39 11.46 5.78
N SER A 158 1.04 11.88 4.69
CA SER A 158 0.91 11.21 3.39
C SER A 158 1.30 9.73 3.44
N LEU A 159 2.28 9.35 4.26
CA LEU A 159 2.71 7.96 4.45
C LEU A 159 1.61 7.07 5.07
N LEU A 160 0.65 7.67 5.80
CA LEU A 160 -0.48 6.95 6.38
C LEU A 160 -1.42 6.39 5.29
N ALA A 161 -1.43 7.00 4.11
CA ALA A 161 -2.40 6.70 3.05
C ALA A 161 -2.21 5.32 2.40
N CYS A 162 -0.98 4.76 2.43
CA CYS A 162 -0.68 3.44 1.88
C CYS A 162 0.35 2.68 2.73
N GLY A 163 1.62 3.12 2.76
CA GLY A 163 2.70 2.34 3.35
C GLY A 163 2.47 1.93 4.80
N VAL A 164 1.95 2.85 5.63
CA VAL A 164 1.66 2.58 7.05
C VAL A 164 0.46 1.65 7.20
N ILE A 165 -0.69 1.98 6.59
CA ILE A 165 -1.91 1.16 6.73
C ILE A 165 -1.72 -0.23 6.13
N THR A 166 -0.94 -0.37 5.05
CA THR A 166 -0.63 -1.65 4.42
C THR A 166 0.20 -2.52 5.35
N GLY A 167 1.31 -1.99 5.90
CA GLY A 167 2.18 -2.76 6.79
C GLY A 167 1.49 -3.15 8.09
N VAL A 168 0.85 -2.21 8.78
CA VAL A 168 0.12 -2.47 10.03
C VAL A 168 -1.11 -3.34 9.78
N GLY A 169 -1.88 -3.06 8.72
CA GLY A 169 -3.08 -3.82 8.36
C GLY A 169 -2.78 -5.27 7.98
N ALA A 170 -1.66 -5.54 7.32
CA ALA A 170 -1.21 -6.90 7.05
C ALA A 170 -1.02 -7.71 8.34
N VAL A 171 -0.51 -7.09 9.40
CA VAL A 171 -0.29 -7.73 10.70
C VAL A 171 -1.60 -7.90 11.46
N VAL A 172 -2.37 -6.84 11.61
CA VAL A 172 -3.55 -6.80 12.50
C VAL A 172 -4.76 -7.47 11.85
N ASN A 173 -5.01 -7.15 10.57
CA ASN A 173 -6.24 -7.59 9.90
C ASN A 173 -6.05 -8.87 9.07
N ALA A 174 -4.97 -8.97 8.26
CA ALA A 174 -4.78 -10.14 7.41
C ALA A 174 -4.16 -11.32 8.17
N ALA A 175 -3.11 -11.10 8.95
CA ALA A 175 -2.51 -12.15 9.78
C ALA A 175 -3.33 -12.45 11.04
N GLU A 176 -4.07 -11.46 11.58
CA GLU A 176 -4.72 -11.51 12.89
C GLU A 176 -3.71 -11.91 13.98
N LEU A 177 -2.55 -11.27 13.96
CA LEU A 177 -1.43 -11.61 14.83
C LEU A 177 -1.83 -11.48 16.31
N ARG A 178 -1.47 -12.49 17.10
CA ARG A 178 -1.76 -12.54 18.53
C ARG A 178 -0.48 -12.33 19.35
N PRO A 179 -0.60 -11.76 20.57
CA PRO A 179 0.53 -11.61 21.47
C PRO A 179 1.27 -12.95 21.70
N GLY A 180 2.61 -12.88 21.72
CA GLY A 180 3.47 -14.05 21.92
C GLY A 180 3.79 -14.86 20.66
N GLN A 181 3.18 -14.56 19.52
CA GLN A 181 3.53 -15.16 18.24
C GLN A 181 4.85 -14.63 17.68
N ASP A 182 5.47 -15.41 16.81
CA ASP A 182 6.74 -15.11 16.15
C ASP A 182 6.51 -14.77 14.68
N VAL A 183 7.18 -13.73 14.21
CA VAL A 183 6.99 -13.27 12.82
C VAL A 183 8.32 -13.09 12.11
N VAL A 184 8.25 -13.23 10.79
CA VAL A 184 9.32 -12.86 9.86
C VAL A 184 8.76 -11.80 8.89
N VAL A 185 9.51 -10.73 8.69
CA VAL A 185 9.20 -9.70 7.69
C VAL A 185 10.29 -9.71 6.63
N ILE A 186 9.93 -10.09 5.40
CA ILE A 186 10.86 -10.14 4.27
C ILE A 186 10.74 -8.84 3.48
N GLY A 187 11.82 -8.06 3.49
CA GLY A 187 11.90 -6.69 3.00
C GLY A 187 11.76 -5.67 4.12
N ALA A 188 12.83 -4.94 4.42
CA ALA A 188 12.86 -3.87 5.42
C ALA A 188 12.75 -2.47 4.78
N GLY A 189 11.90 -2.35 3.75
CA GLY A 189 11.49 -1.07 3.17
C GLY A 189 10.33 -0.43 3.94
N GLY A 190 9.73 0.64 3.40
CA GLY A 190 8.66 1.40 4.08
C GLY A 190 7.52 0.54 4.61
N VAL A 191 6.95 -0.35 3.79
CA VAL A 191 5.88 -1.27 4.19
C VAL A 191 6.38 -2.29 5.22
N GLY A 192 7.60 -2.84 5.02
CA GLY A 192 8.18 -3.82 5.95
C GLY A 192 8.45 -3.22 7.33
N LEU A 193 8.99 -2.00 7.41
CA LEU A 193 9.19 -1.29 8.67
C LEU A 193 7.86 -1.06 9.40
N ASN A 194 6.79 -0.76 8.68
CA ASN A 194 5.46 -0.61 9.28
C ASN A 194 4.84 -1.95 9.70
N ALA A 195 5.12 -3.05 8.98
CA ALA A 195 4.76 -4.39 9.44
C ALA A 195 5.53 -4.78 10.72
N ILE A 196 6.81 -4.43 10.83
CA ILE A 196 7.61 -4.62 12.05
C ILE A 196 7.02 -3.85 13.23
N GLN A 197 6.67 -2.57 13.04
CA GLN A 197 6.00 -1.77 14.08
C GLN A 197 4.64 -2.36 14.46
N GLY A 198 3.84 -2.76 13.46
CA GLY A 198 2.55 -3.43 13.66
C GLY A 198 2.70 -4.71 14.49
N ALA A 199 3.69 -5.54 14.18
CA ALA A 199 3.98 -6.76 14.92
C ALA A 199 4.40 -6.48 16.38
N ARG A 200 5.22 -5.45 16.60
CA ARG A 200 5.59 -4.99 17.94
C ARG A 200 4.38 -4.52 18.74
N ILE A 201 3.51 -3.70 18.14
CA ILE A 201 2.28 -3.20 18.77
C ILE A 201 1.32 -4.36 19.09
N ALA A 202 1.21 -5.36 18.20
CA ALA A 202 0.41 -6.55 18.42
C ALA A 202 0.98 -7.52 19.48
N GLY A 203 2.19 -7.24 20.01
CA GLY A 203 2.82 -8.04 21.07
C GLY A 203 3.52 -9.29 20.56
N ALA A 204 4.06 -9.29 19.35
CA ALA A 204 4.90 -10.38 18.84
C ALA A 204 6.08 -10.65 19.80
N ARG A 205 6.43 -11.93 19.97
CA ARG A 205 7.54 -12.37 20.83
C ARG A 205 8.89 -12.16 20.14
N ARG A 206 8.99 -12.60 18.90
CA ARG A 206 10.15 -12.41 18.02
C ARG A 206 9.71 -11.79 16.71
N ILE A 207 10.46 -10.82 16.25
CA ILE A 207 10.24 -10.11 14.98
C ILE A 207 11.57 -10.15 14.23
N VAL A 208 11.67 -11.05 13.25
CA VAL A 208 12.87 -11.21 12.45
C VAL A 208 12.71 -10.43 11.14
N ALA A 209 13.55 -9.41 10.94
CA ALA A 209 13.65 -8.71 9.66
C ALA A 209 14.62 -9.48 8.74
N VAL A 210 14.23 -9.64 7.47
CA VAL A 210 15.05 -10.28 6.43
C VAL A 210 15.21 -9.30 5.28
N ASP A 211 16.43 -8.88 4.95
CA ASP A 211 16.73 -7.97 3.83
C ASP A 211 18.11 -8.27 3.24
N MET A 212 18.40 -7.76 2.06
CA MET A 212 19.70 -7.86 1.39
C MET A 212 20.68 -6.76 1.83
N SER A 213 20.23 -5.77 2.60
CA SER A 213 21.02 -4.62 3.08
C SER A 213 21.19 -4.67 4.59
N GLU A 214 22.43 -4.70 5.07
CA GLU A 214 22.74 -4.60 6.51
C GLU A 214 22.24 -3.29 7.11
N GLU A 215 22.36 -2.17 6.39
CA GLU A 215 21.88 -0.86 6.83
C GLU A 215 20.37 -0.88 7.12
N LYS A 216 19.58 -1.50 6.23
CA LYS A 216 18.13 -1.65 6.45
C LYS A 216 17.79 -2.55 7.62
N LEU A 217 18.60 -3.57 7.88
CA LEU A 217 18.42 -4.44 9.04
C LEU A 217 18.69 -3.69 10.35
N GLU A 218 19.69 -2.79 10.39
CA GLU A 218 19.92 -1.94 11.57
C GLU A 218 18.75 -0.97 11.79
N ILE A 219 18.26 -0.32 10.73
CA ILE A 219 17.05 0.51 10.82
C ILE A 219 15.86 -0.30 11.31
N ALA A 220 15.67 -1.53 10.82
CA ALA A 220 14.58 -2.39 11.25
C ALA A 220 14.56 -2.65 12.77
N LYS A 221 15.73 -2.73 13.41
CA LYS A 221 15.84 -2.87 14.88
C LYS A 221 15.31 -1.64 15.61
N GLU A 222 15.58 -0.44 15.09
CA GLU A 222 15.02 0.81 15.67
C GLU A 222 13.49 0.81 15.63
N PHE A 223 12.91 0.21 14.58
CA PHE A 223 11.47 0.07 14.41
C PHE A 223 10.85 -1.09 15.20
N GLY A 224 11.66 -1.96 15.79
CA GLY A 224 11.22 -3.01 16.70
C GLY A 224 11.51 -4.44 16.27
N ALA A 225 12.30 -4.67 15.22
CA ALA A 225 12.80 -6.01 14.93
C ALA A 225 13.70 -6.49 16.08
N THR A 226 13.49 -7.73 16.51
CA THR A 226 14.32 -8.36 17.55
C THR A 226 15.61 -8.92 16.98
N ASP A 227 15.58 -9.31 15.70
CA ASP A 227 16.69 -9.96 15.00
C ASP A 227 16.71 -9.51 13.54
N GLY A 228 17.88 -9.48 12.92
CA GLY A 228 18.10 -9.22 11.51
C GLY A 228 18.76 -10.42 10.83
N VAL A 229 18.31 -10.76 9.62
CA VAL A 229 18.91 -11.83 8.79
C VAL A 229 19.24 -11.25 7.42
N LEU A 230 20.52 -11.29 7.06
CA LEU A 230 20.98 -10.88 5.74
C LEU A 230 20.66 -11.97 4.69
N ALA A 231 19.86 -11.61 3.69
CA ALA A 231 19.35 -12.53 2.69
C ALA A 231 20.28 -12.69 1.46
N THR A 232 21.59 -12.70 1.66
CA THR A 232 22.61 -12.88 0.59
C THR A 232 23.03 -14.35 0.38
N GLY A 233 22.61 -15.24 1.28
CA GLY A 233 22.89 -16.67 1.22
C GLY A 233 21.73 -17.48 0.64
N ASP A 234 21.98 -18.77 0.37
CA ASP A 234 21.03 -19.69 -0.27
C ASP A 234 19.85 -20.09 0.64
N THR A 235 19.98 -19.94 1.96
CA THR A 235 19.03 -20.49 2.94
C THR A 235 18.70 -19.52 4.08
N PRO A 236 18.31 -18.27 3.81
CA PRO A 236 18.06 -17.26 4.86
C PRO A 236 16.95 -17.69 5.84
N TRP A 237 16.02 -18.56 5.42
CA TRP A 237 15.00 -19.13 6.31
C TRP A 237 15.57 -19.98 7.45
N ARG A 238 16.75 -20.61 7.29
CA ARG A 238 17.41 -21.37 8.36
C ARG A 238 17.89 -20.44 9.46
N ASP A 239 18.48 -19.31 9.09
CA ASP A 239 18.97 -18.32 10.05
C ASP A 239 17.80 -17.64 10.78
N ALA A 240 16.72 -17.33 10.07
CA ALA A 240 15.51 -16.82 10.69
C ALA A 240 14.90 -17.83 11.69
N LYS A 241 14.81 -19.11 11.33
CA LYS A 241 14.35 -20.17 12.25
C LYS A 241 15.28 -20.34 13.45
N LYS A 242 16.59 -20.19 13.28
CA LYS A 242 17.57 -20.22 14.37
C LYS A 242 17.35 -19.06 15.33
N ALA A 243 17.12 -17.84 14.82
CA ALA A 243 16.85 -16.66 15.63
C ALA A 243 15.56 -16.80 16.46
N ILE A 244 14.51 -17.40 15.87
CA ILE A 244 13.23 -17.66 16.54
C ILE A 244 13.31 -18.88 17.49
N GLY A 245 14.13 -19.87 17.16
CA GLY A 245 14.19 -21.19 17.81
C GLY A 245 13.18 -22.22 17.25
N ARG A 246 12.32 -21.80 16.29
CA ARG A 246 11.31 -22.60 15.58
C ARG A 246 10.93 -21.95 14.26
N GLY A 247 9.95 -22.46 13.53
CA GLY A 247 9.34 -21.76 12.40
C GLY A 247 8.39 -20.65 12.87
N ALA A 248 8.22 -19.62 12.06
CA ALA A 248 7.37 -18.47 12.35
C ALA A 248 5.87 -18.79 12.28
N ASP A 249 5.05 -18.07 13.05
CA ASP A 249 3.59 -18.12 12.97
C ASP A 249 3.05 -17.30 11.78
N ALA A 250 3.73 -16.21 11.41
CA ALA A 250 3.42 -15.43 10.22
C ALA A 250 4.69 -14.95 9.50
N VAL A 251 4.62 -14.93 8.18
CA VAL A 251 5.68 -14.40 7.29
C VAL A 251 5.07 -13.34 6.39
N PHE A 252 5.54 -12.10 6.52
CA PHE A 252 5.08 -10.97 5.70
C PHE A 252 6.07 -10.77 4.55
N VAL A 253 5.61 -10.97 3.32
CA VAL A 253 6.41 -10.71 2.13
C VAL A 253 6.07 -9.33 1.61
N THR A 254 6.95 -8.35 1.84
CA THR A 254 6.72 -6.94 1.48
C THR A 254 7.49 -6.50 0.24
N VAL A 255 8.13 -7.44 -0.46
CA VAL A 255 8.84 -7.21 -1.71
C VAL A 255 8.12 -7.87 -2.88
N GLY A 256 8.08 -7.20 -4.03
CA GLY A 256 7.44 -7.69 -5.25
C GLY A 256 8.39 -8.58 -6.08
N VAL A 257 8.89 -9.68 -5.51
CA VAL A 257 9.83 -10.59 -6.17
C VAL A 257 9.31 -12.03 -6.06
N SER A 258 8.96 -12.63 -7.19
CA SER A 258 8.35 -13.97 -7.27
C SER A 258 9.17 -15.06 -6.59
N ALA A 259 10.50 -15.04 -6.77
CA ALA A 259 11.42 -15.99 -6.14
C ALA A 259 11.41 -15.94 -4.59
N VAL A 260 11.02 -14.81 -4.01
CA VAL A 260 10.85 -14.68 -2.55
C VAL A 260 9.60 -15.44 -2.11
N TYR A 261 8.54 -15.41 -2.90
CA TYR A 261 7.32 -16.17 -2.62
C TYR A 261 7.54 -17.68 -2.68
N ASP A 262 8.42 -18.19 -3.56
CA ASP A 262 8.81 -19.62 -3.59
C ASP A 262 9.45 -20.07 -2.27
N GLN A 263 10.16 -19.17 -1.61
CA GLN A 263 10.89 -19.47 -0.37
C GLN A 263 10.06 -19.16 0.90
N ALA A 264 9.08 -18.28 0.82
CA ALA A 264 8.34 -17.79 1.99
C ALA A 264 7.74 -18.91 2.87
N PRO A 265 7.14 -19.98 2.34
CA PRO A 265 6.64 -21.10 3.17
C PRO A 265 7.72 -21.77 4.02
N ARG A 266 9.00 -21.72 3.58
CA ARG A 266 10.12 -22.36 4.31
C ARG A 266 10.44 -21.66 5.62
N TYR A 267 10.05 -20.42 5.82
CA TYR A 267 10.20 -19.70 7.10
C TYR A 267 9.17 -20.13 8.15
N LEU A 268 8.04 -20.68 7.72
CA LEU A 268 6.91 -21.00 8.59
C LEU A 268 7.16 -22.19 9.51
N GLY A 269 6.50 -22.14 10.66
CA GLY A 269 6.22 -23.27 11.54
C GLY A 269 4.91 -23.98 11.16
N TYR A 270 4.47 -24.92 12.02
CA TYR A 270 3.18 -25.61 11.89
C TYR A 270 2.03 -24.61 12.11
N GLY A 271 1.02 -24.66 11.25
CA GLY A 271 -0.13 -23.76 11.31
C GLY A 271 0.15 -22.31 10.91
N GLY A 272 1.39 -22.00 10.48
CA GLY A 272 1.77 -20.65 10.10
C GLY A 272 1.22 -20.20 8.75
N LYS A 273 1.18 -18.89 8.51
CA LYS A 273 0.68 -18.32 7.25
C LYS A 273 1.65 -17.33 6.63
N VAL A 274 1.77 -17.37 5.30
CA VAL A 274 2.41 -16.32 4.50
C VAL A 274 1.37 -15.24 4.19
N VAL A 275 1.70 -13.99 4.46
CA VAL A 275 0.90 -12.81 4.10
C VAL A 275 1.58 -12.13 2.91
N MET A 276 0.90 -12.17 1.78
CA MET A 276 1.38 -11.59 0.52
C MET A 276 1.02 -10.11 0.48
N VAL A 277 2.02 -9.24 0.52
CA VAL A 277 1.88 -7.77 0.55
C VAL A 277 2.53 -7.13 -0.67
N GLY A 278 3.79 -7.46 -0.94
CA GLY A 278 4.51 -6.99 -2.13
C GLY A 278 3.97 -7.66 -3.39
N MET A 279 3.72 -6.90 -4.44
CA MET A 279 3.15 -7.40 -5.69
C MET A 279 4.23 -7.55 -6.76
N PRO A 280 4.49 -8.78 -7.28
CA PRO A 280 5.33 -9.01 -8.45
C PRO A 280 4.72 -8.43 -9.73
N LYS A 281 5.48 -8.48 -10.82
CA LYS A 281 4.99 -8.10 -12.15
C LYS A 281 3.85 -9.02 -12.59
N SER A 282 2.93 -8.48 -13.38
CA SER A 282 1.85 -9.27 -13.96
C SER A 282 2.41 -10.39 -14.85
N GLY A 283 1.86 -11.60 -14.69
CA GLY A 283 2.31 -12.79 -15.43
C GLY A 283 3.44 -13.57 -14.77
N GLU A 284 4.10 -13.06 -13.72
CA GLU A 284 5.03 -13.85 -12.93
C GLU A 284 4.28 -14.88 -12.07
N SER A 285 4.90 -16.03 -11.85
CA SER A 285 4.36 -17.14 -11.07
C SER A 285 5.32 -17.54 -9.96
N SER A 286 4.76 -18.05 -8.88
CA SER A 286 5.50 -18.69 -7.79
C SER A 286 5.10 -20.14 -7.64
N THR A 287 6.04 -20.99 -7.19
CA THR A 287 5.86 -22.42 -7.02
C THR A 287 6.02 -22.83 -5.57
N TYR A 288 5.18 -23.77 -5.13
CA TYR A 288 5.29 -24.40 -3.80
C TYR A 288 4.79 -25.85 -3.85
N GLU A 289 5.20 -26.65 -2.87
CA GLU A 289 4.78 -28.04 -2.76
C GLU A 289 3.51 -28.15 -1.87
N PRO A 290 2.32 -28.37 -2.46
CA PRO A 290 1.07 -28.41 -1.71
C PRO A 290 1.07 -29.45 -0.59
N VAL A 291 1.70 -30.60 -0.80
CA VAL A 291 1.79 -31.67 0.20
C VAL A 291 2.50 -31.18 1.47
N MET A 292 3.55 -30.38 1.33
CA MET A 292 4.31 -29.87 2.47
C MET A 292 3.45 -28.86 3.26
N MET A 293 2.73 -27.99 2.58
CA MET A 293 1.84 -27.03 3.23
C MET A 293 0.67 -27.72 3.93
N ALA A 294 0.04 -28.70 3.26
CA ALA A 294 -1.09 -29.46 3.83
C ALA A 294 -0.68 -30.27 5.07
N ALA A 295 0.48 -30.96 5.00
CA ALA A 295 0.97 -31.80 6.09
C ALA A 295 1.21 -31.06 7.42
N VAL A 296 1.49 -29.76 7.36
CA VAL A 296 1.79 -28.93 8.53
C VAL A 296 0.79 -27.76 8.70
N SER A 297 -0.33 -27.80 7.98
CA SER A 297 -1.43 -26.81 8.05
C SER A 297 -0.96 -25.37 7.77
N GLN A 298 -0.02 -25.16 6.85
CA GLN A 298 0.41 -23.83 6.44
C GLN A 298 -0.57 -23.21 5.43
N GLY A 299 -0.68 -21.90 5.40
CA GLY A 299 -1.53 -21.17 4.49
C GLY A 299 -0.83 -19.97 3.84
N MET A 300 -1.41 -19.46 2.75
CA MET A 300 -1.04 -18.21 2.10
C MET A 300 -2.29 -17.35 1.94
N ILE A 301 -2.18 -16.05 2.26
CA ILE A 301 -3.28 -15.09 2.14
C ILE A 301 -2.78 -13.80 1.51
N GLY A 302 -3.62 -13.15 0.70
CA GLY A 302 -3.37 -11.79 0.22
C GLY A 302 -3.69 -10.76 1.29
N SER A 303 -3.00 -9.64 1.25
CA SER A 303 -3.30 -8.43 2.03
C SER A 303 -3.44 -7.25 1.09
N LYS A 304 -4.49 -6.44 1.30
CA LYS A 304 -4.73 -5.21 0.56
C LYS A 304 -4.84 -4.04 1.54
#